data_0eb41407088d65d51ae055ca5ab67892
#
_entry.id   0eb41407088d65d51ae055ca5ab67892
#
_cell.length_a   1.000
_cell.length_b   1.000
_cell.length_c   1.000
_cell.angle_alpha   90.00
_cell.angle_beta   90.00
_cell.angle_gamma   90.00
#
_symmetry.space_group_name_H-M   'P 1'
#
loop_
_entity.id
_entity.type
_entity.pdbx_description
1 polymer ?
#
loop_
_entity_poly.entity_id
_entity_poly.type
_entity_poly.pdbx_seq_one_letter_code
_entity_poly.pdbx_strand_id
1 'polypeptide(L)'
;RALRACCRIAAPAVLHLEEAIVGPAEMLPYLGRGRHDGREGNLAYHNSLMVQFWSALATRDTGLMTHVLGTHFPPVLTNATYATYLRCHDDIGWAVTDED
;
A
#
# COMPACT_ATOMS: atom_id res chain seq x y z
N ARG A 1 1.99 -8.02 14.86
CA ARG A 1 1.82 -9.49 14.98
C ARG A 1 0.94 -9.86 16.17
N ALA A 2 1.21 -9.35 17.36
CA ALA A 2 0.43 -9.67 18.56
C ALA A 2 -1.04 -9.23 18.41
N LEU A 3 -1.28 -8.02 17.90
CA LEU A 3 -2.65 -7.53 17.65
C LEU A 3 -3.40 -8.44 16.67
N ARG A 4 -2.75 -8.83 15.58
CA ARG A 4 -3.34 -9.74 14.59
C ARG A 4 -3.71 -11.08 15.23
N ALA A 5 -2.81 -11.67 16.02
CA ALA A 5 -3.06 -12.94 16.67
C ALA A 5 -4.24 -12.86 17.65
N CYS A 6 -4.29 -11.83 18.49
CA CYS A 6 -5.40 -11.60 19.41
C CYS A 6 -6.74 -11.38 18.69
N CYS A 7 -6.75 -10.58 17.62
CA CYS A 7 -7.96 -10.33 16.84
C CYS A 7 -8.45 -11.61 16.13
N ARG A 8 -7.55 -12.45 15.65
CA ARG A 8 -7.92 -13.72 15.00
C ARG A 8 -8.55 -14.72 15.97
N ILE A 9 -8.18 -14.68 17.24
CA ILE A 9 -8.83 -15.49 18.28
C ILE A 9 -10.24 -14.97 18.55
N ALA A 10 -10.41 -13.65 18.70
CA ALA A 10 -11.68 -13.03 19.03
C ALA A 10 -12.63 -12.89 17.83
N ALA A 11 -12.09 -12.63 16.63
CA ALA A 11 -12.84 -12.41 15.41
C ALA A 11 -12.06 -12.97 14.20
N PRO A 12 -12.16 -14.27 13.90
CA PRO A 12 -11.34 -14.93 12.88
C PRO A 12 -11.47 -14.35 11.46
N ALA A 13 -12.59 -13.73 11.14
CA ALA A 13 -12.85 -13.14 9.82
C ALA A 13 -12.41 -11.68 9.69
N VAL A 14 -11.84 -11.08 10.74
CA VAL A 14 -11.39 -9.68 10.69
C VAL A 14 -10.17 -9.54 9.78
N LEU A 15 -10.14 -8.46 9.02
CA LEU A 15 -9.00 -8.05 8.22
C LEU A 15 -8.34 -6.83 8.86
N HIS A 16 -7.01 -6.77 8.76
CA HIS A 16 -6.22 -5.64 9.22
C HIS A 16 -5.82 -4.78 8.04
N LEU A 17 -6.28 -3.53 8.02
CA LEU A 17 -5.94 -2.53 7.04
C LEU A 17 -4.90 -1.58 7.63
N GLU A 18 -3.72 -1.55 7.04
CA GLU A 18 -2.61 -0.73 7.49
C GLU A 18 -2.73 0.68 6.93
N GLU A 19 -2.74 1.66 7.82
CA GLU A 19 -2.74 3.08 7.46
C GLU A 19 -1.35 3.65 7.75
N ALA A 20 -0.46 3.58 6.75
CA ALA A 20 0.87 4.13 6.83
C ALA A 20 1.19 4.90 5.54
N ILE A 21 1.46 6.20 5.66
CA ILE A 21 1.82 7.04 4.52
C ILE A 21 3.33 7.01 4.39
N VAL A 22 3.83 5.98 3.72
CA VAL A 22 5.25 5.71 3.52
C VAL A 22 5.50 5.31 2.06
N GLY A 23 6.77 5.31 1.66
CA GLY A 23 7.15 4.83 0.32
C GLY A 23 6.85 3.35 0.10
N PRO A 24 6.81 2.88 -1.16
CA PRO A 24 6.44 1.49 -1.47
C PRO A 24 7.30 0.44 -0.76
N ALA A 25 8.61 0.63 -0.71
CA ALA A 25 9.52 -0.31 -0.04
C ALA A 25 9.34 -0.33 1.47
N GLU A 26 8.99 0.81 2.07
CA GLU A 26 8.75 0.94 3.51
C GLU A 26 7.40 0.39 3.94
N MET A 27 6.47 0.23 3.00
CA MET A 27 5.15 -0.37 3.25
C MET A 27 5.23 -1.88 3.44
N LEU A 28 6.12 -2.56 2.73
CA LEU A 28 6.19 -4.02 2.73
C LEU A 28 6.33 -4.66 4.12
N PRO A 29 7.11 -4.09 5.07
CA PRO A 29 7.18 -4.65 6.42
C PRO A 29 5.85 -4.69 7.17
N TYR A 30 4.92 -3.79 6.87
CA TYR A 30 3.58 -3.78 7.50
C TYR A 30 2.73 -4.98 7.05
N LEU A 31 3.01 -5.51 5.87
CA LEU A 31 2.36 -6.72 5.34
C LEU A 31 3.11 -8.00 5.71
N GLY A 32 4.31 -7.87 6.26
CA GLY A 32 5.17 -8.97 6.71
C GLY A 32 6.39 -9.17 5.83
N ARG A 33 7.47 -9.61 6.45
CA ARG A 33 8.77 -9.87 5.83
C ARG A 33 9.36 -11.19 6.28
N GLY A 34 10.14 -11.83 5.41
CA GLY A 34 10.86 -13.05 5.72
C GLY A 34 9.91 -14.13 6.23
N ARG A 35 10.17 -14.69 7.42
CA ARG A 35 9.31 -15.70 8.04
C ARG A 35 7.92 -15.17 8.41
N HIS A 36 7.69 -13.88 8.40
CA HIS A 36 6.41 -13.22 8.70
C HIS A 36 5.68 -12.75 7.44
N ASP A 37 6.19 -13.09 6.25
CA ASP A 37 5.56 -12.74 4.99
C ASP A 37 4.10 -13.23 4.96
N GLY A 38 3.18 -12.31 4.65
CA GLY A 38 1.76 -12.57 4.66
C GLY A 38 1.13 -12.84 6.04
N ARG A 39 1.85 -12.53 7.13
CA ARG A 39 1.41 -12.82 8.51
C ARG A 39 1.26 -11.57 9.39
N GLU A 40 1.28 -10.41 8.82
CA GLU A 40 1.02 -9.13 9.50
C GLU A 40 -0.23 -8.48 8.92
N GLY A 41 -0.20 -7.25 8.41
CA GLY A 41 -1.38 -6.63 7.81
C GLY A 41 -1.89 -7.41 6.59
N ASN A 42 -3.20 -7.39 6.38
CA ASN A 42 -3.84 -8.03 5.24
C ASN A 42 -3.95 -7.09 4.05
N LEU A 43 -4.18 -5.82 4.33
CA LEU A 43 -4.38 -4.75 3.36
C LEU A 43 -3.51 -3.56 3.72
N ALA A 44 -3.06 -2.82 2.74
CA ALA A 44 -2.43 -1.53 2.93
C ALA A 44 -3.03 -0.52 1.93
N TYR A 45 -3.23 0.70 2.35
CA TYR A 45 -3.67 1.76 1.44
C TYR A 45 -2.61 2.01 0.36
N HIS A 46 -3.04 2.02 -0.89
CA HIS A 46 -2.16 2.28 -2.01
C HIS A 46 -1.98 3.78 -2.23
N ASN A 47 -1.24 4.43 -1.32
CA ASN A 47 -1.03 5.87 -1.33
C ASN A 47 -0.37 6.34 -2.63
N SER A 48 0.66 5.62 -3.09
CA SER A 48 1.37 5.96 -4.32
C SER A 48 0.44 5.95 -5.54
N LEU A 49 -0.43 4.97 -5.67
CA LEU A 49 -1.38 4.90 -6.77
C LEU A 49 -2.37 6.08 -6.74
N MET A 50 -2.85 6.45 -5.55
CA MET A 50 -3.71 7.61 -5.38
C MET A 50 -3.05 8.88 -5.92
N VAL A 51 -1.80 9.14 -5.55
CA VAL A 51 -1.02 10.27 -6.04
C VAL A 51 -0.85 10.21 -7.55
N GLN A 52 -0.53 9.03 -8.09
CA GLN A 52 -0.32 8.85 -9.52
C GLN A 52 -1.59 9.05 -10.35
N PHE A 53 -2.76 8.69 -9.83
CA PHE A 53 -4.03 8.99 -10.48
C PHE A 53 -4.24 10.49 -10.63
N TRP A 54 -4.03 11.27 -9.57
CA TRP A 54 -4.18 12.72 -9.62
C TRP A 54 -3.15 13.37 -10.52
N SER A 55 -1.89 12.91 -10.48
CA SER A 55 -0.84 13.36 -11.39
C SER A 55 -1.18 13.09 -12.84
N ALA A 56 -1.63 11.87 -13.15
CA ALA A 56 -2.02 11.49 -14.52
C ALA A 56 -3.18 12.32 -15.04
N LEU A 57 -4.17 12.61 -14.20
CA LEU A 57 -5.30 13.47 -14.56
C LEU A 57 -4.84 14.91 -14.82
N ALA A 58 -3.98 15.46 -13.98
CA ALA A 58 -3.48 16.82 -14.10
C ALA A 58 -2.59 17.00 -15.34
N THR A 59 -1.71 16.06 -15.60
CA THR A 59 -0.74 16.12 -16.72
C THR A 59 -1.29 15.54 -18.02
N ARG A 60 -2.38 14.79 -17.96
CA ARG A 60 -2.92 13.98 -19.07
C ARG A 60 -1.91 12.97 -19.63
N ASP A 61 -1.06 12.44 -18.75
CA ASP A 61 -0.01 11.51 -19.10
C ASP A 61 0.08 10.43 -18.01
N THR A 62 0.16 9.17 -18.40
CA THR A 62 0.28 8.02 -17.51
C THR A 62 1.71 7.48 -17.40
N GLY A 63 2.68 8.15 -18.02
CA GLY A 63 4.07 7.69 -18.05
C GLY A 63 4.67 7.52 -16.66
N LEU A 64 4.51 8.54 -15.79
CA LEU A 64 4.98 8.46 -14.40
C LEU A 64 4.28 7.35 -13.63
N MET A 65 2.98 7.22 -13.75
CA MET A 65 2.21 6.16 -13.09
C MET A 65 2.72 4.78 -13.52
N THR A 66 2.92 4.57 -14.80
CA THR A 66 3.43 3.30 -15.34
C THR A 66 4.83 3.01 -14.80
N HIS A 67 5.70 4.01 -14.75
CA HIS A 67 7.05 3.87 -14.21
C HIS A 67 7.02 3.49 -12.72
N VAL A 68 6.27 4.21 -11.91
CA VAL A 68 6.20 3.99 -10.47
C VAL A 68 5.64 2.59 -10.15
N LEU A 69 4.55 2.21 -10.79
CA LEU A 69 3.94 0.89 -10.58
C LEU A 69 4.85 -0.25 -11.03
N GLY A 70 5.55 -0.07 -12.16
CA GLY A 70 6.46 -1.08 -12.68
C GLY A 70 7.77 -1.21 -11.90
N THR A 71 8.23 -0.13 -11.26
CA THR A 71 9.53 -0.09 -10.59
C THR A 71 9.46 -0.46 -9.11
N HIS A 72 8.45 0.03 -8.40
CA HIS A 72 8.43 0.00 -6.93
C HIS A 72 7.51 -1.06 -6.33
N PHE A 73 6.63 -1.66 -7.11
CA PHE A 73 5.64 -2.60 -6.57
C PHE A 73 5.91 -4.02 -7.04
N PRO A 74 5.91 -5.00 -6.10
CA PRO A 74 6.03 -6.39 -6.48
C PRO A 74 4.78 -6.86 -7.26
N PRO A 75 4.93 -7.75 -8.24
CA PRO A 75 3.79 -8.24 -9.03
C PRO A 75 2.81 -9.08 -8.20
N VAL A 76 3.29 -9.71 -7.13
CA VAL A 76 2.49 -10.58 -6.26
C VAL A 76 2.87 -10.35 -4.80
N LEU A 77 1.87 -10.24 -3.94
CA LEU A 77 2.00 -10.24 -2.48
C LEU A 77 1.48 -11.55 -1.92
N THR A 78 2.10 -12.04 -0.84
CA THR A 78 1.68 -13.25 -0.17
C THR A 78 0.61 -12.92 0.87
N ASN A 79 -0.60 -13.47 0.69
CA ASN A 79 -1.71 -13.33 1.64
C ASN A 79 -2.04 -11.88 2.04
N ALA A 80 -1.77 -10.95 1.15
CA ALA A 80 -2.01 -9.53 1.35
C ALA A 80 -2.27 -8.85 0.01
N THR A 81 -2.87 -7.66 0.04
CA THR A 81 -3.08 -6.84 -1.14
C THR A 81 -3.16 -5.36 -0.77
N TYR A 82 -3.26 -4.50 -1.78
CA TYR A 82 -3.47 -3.07 -1.58
C TYR A 82 -4.96 -2.72 -1.68
N ALA A 83 -5.38 -1.79 -0.82
CA ALA A 83 -6.67 -1.12 -0.96
C ALA A 83 -6.45 0.14 -1.81
N THR A 84 -7.03 0.15 -3.01
CA THR A 84 -6.94 1.29 -3.92
C THR A 84 -8.03 2.31 -3.61
N TYR A 85 -7.70 3.58 -3.76
CA TYR A 85 -8.64 4.68 -3.52
C TYR A 85 -8.21 5.93 -4.28
N LEU A 86 -9.14 6.85 -4.49
CA LEU A 86 -8.88 8.12 -5.16
C LEU A 86 -8.78 9.28 -4.17
N ARG A 87 -9.53 9.23 -3.09
CA ARG A 87 -9.59 10.27 -2.06
C ARG A 87 -10.08 9.66 -0.75
N CYS A 88 -9.63 10.21 0.37
CA CYS A 88 -10.11 9.86 1.70
C CYS A 88 -10.29 11.13 2.55
N HIS A 89 -10.40 11.00 3.86
CA HIS A 89 -10.54 12.11 4.81
C HIS A 89 -9.26 12.96 4.93
N ASP A 90 -8.09 12.37 4.60
CA ASP A 90 -6.81 13.05 4.61
C ASP A 90 -6.54 13.82 3.32
N ASP A 91 -5.58 14.75 3.38
CA ASP A 91 -5.08 15.45 2.21
C ASP A 91 -4.28 14.52 1.29
N ILE A 92 -4.11 14.93 0.04
CA ILE A 92 -3.28 14.21 -0.92
C ILE A 92 -1.82 14.38 -0.51
N GLY A 93 -1.19 13.28 -0.09
CA GLY A 93 0.23 13.24 0.21
C GLY A 93 1.03 12.96 -1.06
N TRP A 94 1.86 13.91 -1.48
CA TRP A 94 2.71 13.75 -2.65
C TRP A 94 3.95 12.94 -2.29
N ALA A 95 3.93 11.66 -2.60
CA ALA A 95 5.03 10.72 -2.35
C ALA A 95 5.76 10.40 -3.66
N VAL A 96 6.45 11.40 -4.19
CA VAL A 96 7.33 11.25 -5.35
C VAL A 96 8.77 11.51 -4.92
N THR A 97 9.72 10.81 -5.53
CA THR A 97 11.15 10.99 -5.29
C THR A 97 11.82 11.62 -6.51
N ASP A 98 13.06 12.07 -6.32
CA ASP A 98 13.84 12.64 -7.43
C ASP A 98 14.13 11.62 -8.54
N GLU A 99 14.01 10.32 -8.23
CA GLU A 99 14.18 9.24 -9.20
C GLU A 99 12.92 9.03 -10.07
N ASP A 100 11.80 9.50 -9.61
CA ASP A 100 10.53 9.40 -10.32
C ASP A 100 10.34 10.61 -11.27
#